data_fb3b902330496ab44354e096e4e02d06
#
_entry.id   fb3b902330496ab44354e096e4e02d06
#
_cell.length_a   1.000
_cell.length_b   1.000
_cell.length_c   1.000
_cell.angle_alpha   90.00
_cell.angle_beta   90.00
_cell.angle_gamma   90.00
#
_symmetry.space_group_name_H-M   'P 1'
#
loop_
_entity.id
_entity.type
_entity.pdbx_description
1 polymer ?
#
loop_
_entity_poly.entity_id
_entity_poly.type
_entity_poly.pdbx_seq_one_letter_code
_entity_poly.pdbx_strand_id
1 'polypeptide(L)'
;MWHTDFGITKEGEKAHRFLLTNNRGMCVELSDFGALVLSVYVLDRHGRNRDVVLGYDNLTDYYEQDTGFGAYIGRNANRIAGAEVTIEGTKYLLDKNDNQNNLHSGFNRSHHKLYSVKNGKDDVCEFVQMERYSPHMEQGFPGNLKQTIRYSLTDKNEFIIDYEMLSDMTTVVNPTNHSYFNLDGHNSGTILKHYMEIYSGQILEIGNDMIPTGRIIDISEIGRASCRERV
;
A
#
# COMPACT_ATOMS: atom_id res chain seq x y z
N MET A 1 13.38 19.52 -3.87
CA MET A 1 12.02 18.95 -3.63
C MET A 1 11.45 19.61 -2.40
N TRP A 2 10.17 19.94 -2.45
CA TRP A 2 9.47 20.65 -1.37
C TRP A 2 8.90 19.65 -0.37
N HIS A 3 9.00 19.93 0.93
CA HIS A 3 8.37 19.15 2.00
C HIS A 3 7.78 20.07 3.05
N THR A 4 6.73 19.62 3.73
CA THR A 4 6.05 20.33 4.81
C THR A 4 5.79 19.41 5.99
N ASP A 5 5.53 19.98 7.15
CA ASP A 5 5.08 19.24 8.32
C ASP A 5 3.72 18.59 8.02
N PHE A 6 3.57 17.30 8.35
CA PHE A 6 2.30 16.58 8.27
C PHE A 6 1.65 16.43 9.65
N GLY A 7 2.43 16.41 10.70
CA GLY A 7 1.96 16.27 12.08
C GLY A 7 3.02 15.67 13.00
N ILE A 8 2.58 15.35 14.21
CA ILE A 8 3.42 14.70 15.22
C ILE A 8 2.86 13.30 15.47
N THR A 9 3.72 12.29 15.43
CA THR A 9 3.34 10.90 15.70
C THR A 9 3.00 10.70 17.19
N LYS A 10 2.42 9.57 17.53
CA LYS A 10 2.13 9.21 18.94
C LYS A 10 3.41 9.06 19.77
N GLU A 11 4.54 8.80 19.12
CA GLU A 11 5.87 8.72 19.73
C GLU A 11 6.54 10.08 19.88
N GLY A 12 5.89 11.17 19.40
CA GLY A 12 6.40 12.53 19.49
C GLY A 12 7.35 12.93 18.37
N GLU A 13 7.47 12.13 17.32
CA GLU A 13 8.32 12.39 16.17
C GLU A 13 7.56 13.19 15.10
N LYS A 14 8.26 14.01 14.32
CA LYS A 14 7.65 14.77 13.22
C LYS A 14 7.48 13.88 11.98
N ALA A 15 6.27 13.89 11.43
CA ALA A 15 5.98 13.35 10.12
C ALA A 15 5.93 14.48 9.08
N HIS A 16 6.32 14.18 7.83
CA HIS A 16 6.42 15.16 6.75
C HIS A 16 5.60 14.71 5.53
N ARG A 17 5.20 15.70 4.73
CA ARG A 17 4.66 15.50 3.38
C ARG A 17 5.72 15.84 2.34
N PHE A 18 5.73 15.11 1.25
CA PHE A 18 6.61 15.30 0.10
C PHE A 18 5.77 15.43 -1.15
N LEU A 19 6.15 16.32 -2.07
CA LEU A 19 5.45 16.53 -3.32
C LEU A 19 6.36 16.16 -4.50
N LEU A 20 5.90 15.21 -5.31
CA LEU A 20 6.43 14.94 -6.65
C LEU A 20 5.58 15.67 -7.68
N THR A 21 6.23 16.29 -8.65
CA THR A 21 5.55 16.98 -9.76
C THR A 21 6.23 16.67 -11.08
N ASN A 22 5.47 16.68 -12.17
CA ASN A 22 6.03 16.57 -13.50
C ASN A 22 5.67 17.78 -14.38
N ASN A 23 6.24 17.86 -15.57
CA ASN A 23 6.00 18.97 -16.49
C ASN A 23 4.65 18.92 -17.20
N ARG A 24 3.81 17.90 -16.93
CA ARG A 24 2.46 17.70 -17.51
C ARG A 24 1.33 17.98 -16.54
N GLY A 25 1.63 18.50 -15.35
CA GLY A 25 0.65 18.86 -14.33
C GLY A 25 0.15 17.71 -13.46
N MET A 26 0.75 16.53 -13.53
CA MET A 26 0.52 15.47 -12.57
C MET A 26 1.33 15.75 -11.30
N CYS A 27 0.70 15.52 -10.13
CA CYS A 27 1.33 15.67 -8.81
C CYS A 27 1.01 14.46 -7.94
N VAL A 28 1.95 14.07 -7.08
CA VAL A 28 1.75 13.02 -6.09
C VAL A 28 2.23 13.53 -4.73
N GLU A 29 1.35 13.50 -3.74
CA GLU A 29 1.71 13.77 -2.34
C GLU A 29 1.98 12.46 -1.61
N LEU A 30 3.06 12.44 -0.85
CA LEU A 30 3.54 11.29 -0.08
C LEU A 30 3.78 11.68 1.37
N SER A 31 3.82 10.73 2.29
CA SER A 31 4.31 10.95 3.65
C SER A 31 5.33 9.90 4.07
N ASP A 32 6.33 10.33 4.85
CA ASP A 32 7.27 9.45 5.55
C ASP A 32 6.60 8.64 6.67
N PHE A 33 5.44 9.05 7.15
CA PHE A 33 4.60 8.23 8.01
C PHE A 33 3.89 7.17 7.17
N GLY A 34 4.10 5.90 7.47
CA GLY A 34 3.48 4.77 6.77
C GLY A 34 3.89 4.59 5.31
N ALA A 35 4.87 5.37 4.84
CA ALA A 35 5.19 5.50 3.42
C ALA A 35 3.91 5.69 2.57
N LEU A 36 3.05 6.62 3.02
CA LEU A 36 1.72 6.85 2.45
C LEU A 36 1.78 7.54 1.10
N VAL A 37 0.90 7.15 0.19
CA VAL A 37 0.42 7.95 -0.93
C VAL A 37 -0.80 8.72 -0.44
N LEU A 38 -0.66 10.02 -0.21
CA LEU A 38 -1.71 10.89 0.34
C LEU A 38 -2.68 11.34 -0.73
N SER A 39 -2.15 11.73 -1.91
CA SER A 39 -2.92 12.26 -3.03
C SER A 39 -2.24 11.96 -4.36
N VAL A 40 -3.05 11.74 -5.40
CA VAL A 40 -2.60 11.61 -6.79
C VAL A 40 -3.45 12.54 -7.65
N TYR A 41 -2.88 13.67 -8.03
CA TYR A 41 -3.54 14.67 -8.84
C TYR A 41 -3.26 14.45 -10.32
N VAL A 42 -4.32 14.28 -11.09
CA VAL A 42 -4.29 14.13 -12.55
C VAL A 42 -5.20 15.13 -13.24
N LEU A 43 -4.85 15.54 -14.45
CA LEU A 43 -5.72 16.37 -15.27
C LEU A 43 -6.79 15.51 -15.93
N ASP A 44 -8.07 15.89 -15.75
CA ASP A 44 -9.17 15.27 -16.46
C ASP A 44 -9.18 15.74 -17.94
N ARG A 45 -10.05 15.17 -18.77
CA ARG A 45 -10.19 15.52 -20.19
C ARG A 45 -10.55 16.99 -20.46
N HIS A 46 -10.94 17.74 -19.44
CA HIS A 46 -11.25 19.17 -19.50
C HIS A 46 -10.13 20.03 -18.92
N GLY A 47 -8.96 19.45 -18.58
CA GLY A 47 -7.84 20.13 -17.99
C GLY A 47 -8.02 20.50 -16.50
N ARG A 48 -9.02 19.94 -15.81
CA ARG A 48 -9.23 20.19 -14.39
C ARG A 48 -8.44 19.19 -13.57
N ASN A 49 -7.77 19.68 -12.54
CA ASN A 49 -7.01 18.84 -11.62
C ASN A 49 -7.94 18.04 -10.69
N ARG A 50 -7.68 16.73 -10.56
CA ARG A 50 -8.46 15.80 -9.75
C ARG A 50 -7.53 14.98 -8.88
N ASP A 51 -7.77 14.96 -7.58
CA ASP A 51 -7.19 13.94 -6.73
C ASP A 51 -8.02 12.65 -6.88
N VAL A 52 -7.38 11.57 -7.27
CA VAL A 52 -8.05 10.30 -7.63
C VAL A 52 -7.81 9.18 -6.62
N VAL A 53 -7.19 9.47 -5.46
CA VAL A 53 -7.04 8.49 -4.38
C VAL A 53 -7.74 8.95 -3.10
N LEU A 54 -8.21 8.01 -2.30
CA LEU A 54 -8.77 8.30 -0.99
C LEU A 54 -7.65 8.52 0.03
N GLY A 55 -7.82 9.52 0.88
CA GLY A 55 -6.88 9.87 1.94
C GLY A 55 -7.52 10.77 2.98
N TYR A 56 -6.75 11.10 4.02
CA TYR A 56 -7.14 12.04 5.09
C TYR A 56 -6.26 13.29 5.04
N ASP A 57 -6.82 14.41 5.51
CA ASP A 57 -6.14 15.69 5.49
C ASP A 57 -5.07 15.83 6.58
N ASN A 58 -5.14 15.01 7.63
CA ASN A 58 -4.27 15.09 8.79
C ASN A 58 -3.79 13.73 9.28
N LEU A 59 -2.68 13.72 10.00
CA LEU A 59 -2.03 12.53 10.52
C LEU A 59 -2.90 11.77 11.55
N THR A 60 -3.69 12.47 12.34
CA THR A 60 -4.52 11.89 13.41
C THR A 60 -5.53 10.90 12.84
N ASP A 61 -6.18 11.25 11.74
CA ASP A 61 -7.19 10.40 11.11
C ASP A 61 -6.57 9.09 10.57
N TYR A 62 -5.31 9.10 10.12
CA TYR A 62 -4.61 7.87 9.71
C TYR A 62 -4.38 6.90 10.87
N TYR A 63 -4.26 7.40 12.10
CA TYR A 63 -4.19 6.54 13.29
C TYR A 63 -5.57 6.05 13.74
N GLU A 64 -6.58 6.91 13.69
CA GLU A 64 -7.88 6.65 14.29
C GLU A 64 -8.77 5.77 13.41
N GLN A 65 -8.71 5.98 12.10
CA GLN A 65 -9.60 5.27 11.17
C GLN A 65 -9.04 3.92 10.70
N ASP A 66 -7.72 3.72 10.78
CA ASP A 66 -7.01 2.47 10.42
C ASP A 66 -7.50 1.81 9.10
N THR A 67 -7.85 2.65 8.11
CA THR A 67 -8.34 2.19 6.80
C THR A 67 -7.23 1.70 5.88
N GLY A 68 -5.98 2.05 6.19
CA GLY A 68 -4.83 1.75 5.35
C GLY A 68 -4.78 2.56 4.05
N PHE A 69 -5.51 3.67 3.92
CA PHE A 69 -5.51 4.50 2.71
C PHE A 69 -4.09 4.90 2.31
N GLY A 70 -3.71 4.59 1.06
CA GLY A 70 -2.41 4.92 0.49
C GLY A 70 -1.19 4.26 1.14
N ALA A 71 -1.39 3.39 2.11
CA ALA A 71 -0.34 2.84 2.96
C ALA A 71 0.58 1.85 2.23
N TYR A 72 1.87 1.86 2.59
CA TYR A 72 2.71 0.70 2.37
C TYR A 72 2.33 -0.41 3.36
N ILE A 73 2.02 -1.58 2.84
CA ILE A 73 1.72 -2.77 3.63
C ILE A 73 2.88 -3.77 3.47
N GLY A 74 3.48 -4.14 4.57
CA GLY A 74 4.59 -5.10 4.65
C GLY A 74 4.76 -5.63 6.09
N ARG A 75 5.49 -6.78 6.32
CA ARG A 75 6.23 -7.56 5.30
C ARG A 75 5.33 -8.26 4.28
N ASN A 76 4.16 -8.79 4.73
CA ASN A 76 3.19 -9.50 3.91
C ASN A 76 1.86 -8.74 3.87
N ALA A 77 1.42 -8.40 2.67
CA ALA A 77 0.08 -7.88 2.43
C ALA A 77 -0.93 -9.04 2.36
N ASN A 78 -2.21 -8.70 2.64
CA ASN A 78 -3.31 -9.66 2.68
C ASN A 78 -3.10 -10.75 3.75
N ARG A 79 -3.73 -11.93 3.62
CA ARG A 79 -3.87 -12.92 4.68
C ARG A 79 -2.84 -14.03 4.62
N ILE A 80 -2.49 -14.53 5.83
CA ILE A 80 -1.79 -15.79 6.02
C ILE A 80 -2.69 -16.69 6.87
N ALA A 81 -3.06 -17.85 6.32
CA ALA A 81 -3.95 -18.83 6.95
C ALA A 81 -3.38 -19.31 8.29
N GLY A 82 -4.25 -19.39 9.29
CA GLY A 82 -3.90 -19.89 10.63
C GLY A 82 -2.89 -19.02 11.38
N ALA A 83 -2.49 -17.87 10.83
CA ALA A 83 -1.47 -16.98 11.38
C ALA A 83 -0.15 -17.72 11.70
N GLU A 84 0.30 -18.56 10.79
CA GLU A 84 1.57 -19.27 10.90
C GLU A 84 2.25 -19.47 9.55
N VAL A 85 3.56 -19.52 9.55
CA VAL A 85 4.36 -19.86 8.37
C VAL A 85 5.44 -20.85 8.74
N THR A 86 5.77 -21.76 7.84
CA THR A 86 6.90 -22.68 8.00
C THR A 86 7.99 -22.28 7.03
N ILE A 87 9.16 -21.93 7.53
CA ILE A 87 10.32 -21.52 6.75
C ILE A 87 11.48 -22.42 7.14
N GLU A 88 12.06 -23.12 6.15
CA GLU A 88 13.18 -24.05 6.36
C GLU A 88 12.92 -25.06 7.49
N GLY A 89 11.67 -25.57 7.57
CA GLY A 89 11.25 -26.53 8.58
C GLY A 89 10.93 -25.94 9.96
N THR A 90 11.18 -24.67 10.19
CA THR A 90 10.85 -23.96 11.43
C THR A 90 9.50 -23.27 11.33
N LYS A 91 8.62 -23.51 12.28
CA LYS A 91 7.31 -22.86 12.38
C LYS A 91 7.45 -21.53 13.11
N TYR A 92 6.92 -20.47 12.50
CA TYR A 92 6.80 -19.13 13.06
C TYR A 92 5.33 -18.79 13.26
N LEU A 93 4.99 -18.32 14.46
CA LEU A 93 3.64 -17.88 14.80
C LEU A 93 3.55 -16.38 14.60
N LEU A 94 2.46 -15.95 13.95
CA LEU A 94 2.16 -14.57 13.63
C LEU A 94 0.98 -14.07 14.48
N ASP A 95 0.73 -12.78 14.47
CA ASP A 95 -0.44 -12.20 15.10
C ASP A 95 -1.74 -12.71 14.46
N LYS A 96 -2.70 -13.14 15.28
CA LYS A 96 -4.07 -13.43 14.86
C LYS A 96 -4.92 -12.17 14.95
N ASN A 97 -4.81 -11.31 13.96
CA ASN A 97 -5.49 -10.01 13.90
C ASN A 97 -6.71 -9.98 12.96
N ASP A 98 -7.02 -11.13 12.33
CA ASP A 98 -8.22 -11.33 11.53
C ASP A 98 -8.80 -12.74 11.79
N ASN A 99 -9.59 -12.88 12.86
CA ASN A 99 -10.08 -14.15 13.37
C ASN A 99 -8.92 -15.10 13.71
N GLN A 100 -8.78 -16.23 12.97
CA GLN A 100 -7.67 -17.16 13.13
C GLN A 100 -6.48 -16.86 12.22
N ASN A 101 -6.61 -15.89 11.32
CA ASN A 101 -5.63 -15.57 10.31
C ASN A 101 -4.78 -14.35 10.69
N ASN A 102 -3.64 -14.19 10.02
CA ASN A 102 -2.90 -12.95 10.03
C ASN A 102 -3.31 -12.10 8.82
N LEU A 103 -3.53 -10.81 9.02
CA LEU A 103 -3.82 -9.83 7.98
C LEU A 103 -2.82 -8.69 8.03
N HIS A 104 -2.20 -8.38 6.89
CA HIS A 104 -1.29 -7.25 6.74
C HIS A 104 -0.16 -7.25 7.78
N SER A 105 0.39 -8.45 8.02
CA SER A 105 1.49 -8.73 8.96
C SER A 105 1.16 -8.61 10.46
N GLY A 106 -0.04 -8.19 10.88
CA GLY A 106 -0.43 -8.21 12.29
C GLY A 106 -0.81 -6.86 12.87
N PHE A 107 -0.70 -6.72 14.19
CA PHE A 107 -1.14 -5.52 14.91
C PHE A 107 -0.15 -4.36 14.85
N ASN A 108 1.16 -4.64 14.77
CA ASN A 108 2.22 -3.63 14.70
C ASN A 108 2.42 -3.13 13.26
N ARG A 109 1.45 -2.45 12.75
CA ARG A 109 1.28 -2.09 11.34
C ARG A 109 2.44 -1.27 10.78
N SER A 110 2.92 -1.64 9.59
CA SER A 110 3.99 -0.92 8.86
C SER A 110 3.60 0.53 8.53
N HIS A 111 2.32 0.78 8.33
CA HIS A 111 1.79 2.10 8.01
C HIS A 111 1.59 3.03 9.24
N HIS A 112 1.91 2.56 10.44
CA HIS A 112 2.02 3.40 11.65
C HIS A 112 3.47 3.68 12.04
N LYS A 113 4.41 3.54 11.12
CA LYS A 113 5.84 3.75 11.36
C LYS A 113 6.35 4.92 10.54
N LEU A 114 7.38 5.60 11.06
CA LEU A 114 8.15 6.55 10.30
C LEU A 114 9.24 5.84 9.49
N TYR A 115 9.49 6.38 8.31
CA TYR A 115 10.51 5.94 7.38
C TYR A 115 11.55 7.04 7.21
N SER A 116 12.82 6.69 7.16
CA SER A 116 13.86 7.63 6.76
C SER A 116 13.71 7.94 5.27
N VAL A 117 13.94 9.20 4.89
CA VAL A 117 13.69 9.66 3.52
C VAL A 117 14.96 10.10 2.83
N LYS A 118 15.12 9.64 1.61
CA LYS A 118 16.05 10.18 0.62
C LYS A 118 15.24 10.62 -0.60
N ASN A 119 15.44 11.82 -1.04
CA ASN A 119 14.79 12.33 -2.24
C ASN A 119 15.80 12.90 -3.22
N GLY A 120 15.41 13.02 -4.48
CA GLY A 120 16.27 13.55 -5.52
C GLY A 120 15.62 13.53 -6.90
N LYS A 121 16.48 13.75 -7.88
CA LYS A 121 16.17 13.62 -9.30
C LYS A 121 17.27 12.80 -9.94
N ASP A 122 16.90 11.83 -10.74
CA ASP A 122 17.80 11.11 -11.64
C ASP A 122 17.59 11.59 -13.10
N ASP A 123 18.17 10.88 -14.05
CA ASP A 123 18.09 11.25 -15.48
C ASP A 123 16.67 11.10 -16.06
N VAL A 124 15.77 10.42 -15.35
CA VAL A 124 14.43 10.05 -15.85
C VAL A 124 13.33 10.82 -15.12
N CYS A 125 13.43 10.97 -13.79
CA CYS A 125 12.32 11.47 -12.98
C CYS A 125 12.76 12.01 -11.61
N GLU A 126 11.85 12.74 -10.96
CA GLU A 126 11.94 13.00 -9.52
C GLU A 126 11.50 11.78 -8.72
N PHE A 127 12.13 11.58 -7.56
CA PHE A 127 11.80 10.46 -6.68
C PHE A 127 11.84 10.83 -5.19
N VAL A 128 11.07 10.08 -4.41
CA VAL A 128 11.16 9.98 -2.95
C VAL A 128 11.37 8.51 -2.60
N GLN A 129 12.46 8.21 -1.91
CA GLN A 129 12.80 6.89 -1.42
C GLN A 129 12.64 6.87 0.09
N MET A 130 11.88 5.92 0.60
CA MET A 130 11.59 5.73 2.01
C MET A 130 12.17 4.42 2.48
N GLU A 131 12.91 4.44 3.59
CA GLU A 131 13.58 3.26 4.10
C GLU A 131 13.22 3.02 5.56
N ARG A 132 13.04 1.75 5.90
CA ARG A 132 12.84 1.30 7.27
C ARG A 132 13.54 -0.05 7.49
N TYR A 133 14.00 -0.21 8.72
CA TYR A 133 14.55 -1.48 9.19
C TYR A 133 13.51 -2.19 10.07
N SER A 134 13.09 -3.38 9.66
CA SER A 134 12.19 -4.26 10.40
C SER A 134 13.04 -5.33 11.10
N PRO A 135 13.14 -5.33 12.44
CA PRO A 135 14.03 -6.24 13.15
C PRO A 135 13.52 -7.69 13.11
N HIS A 136 14.45 -8.62 13.36
CA HIS A 136 14.14 -10.04 13.51
C HIS A 136 12.98 -10.25 14.49
N MET A 137 12.03 -11.11 14.12
CA MET A 137 10.79 -11.41 14.87
C MET A 137 9.81 -10.25 15.03
N GLU A 138 10.00 -9.13 14.33
CA GLU A 138 8.92 -8.15 14.24
C GLU A 138 7.69 -8.82 13.62
N GLN A 139 6.53 -8.72 14.31
CA GLN A 139 5.27 -9.37 13.93
C GLN A 139 5.36 -10.90 13.76
N GLY A 140 6.39 -11.54 14.33
CA GLY A 140 6.63 -12.98 14.26
C GLY A 140 7.46 -13.44 13.05
N PHE A 141 7.84 -12.56 12.13
CA PHE A 141 8.61 -12.91 10.96
C PHE A 141 10.12 -12.98 11.25
N PRO A 142 10.83 -14.05 10.81
CA PRO A 142 12.28 -14.16 11.01
C PRO A 142 13.07 -13.21 10.12
N GLY A 143 14.33 -12.99 10.48
CA GLY A 143 15.29 -12.15 9.76
C GLY A 143 15.11 -10.67 10.01
N ASN A 144 16.23 -9.95 9.99
CA ASN A 144 16.23 -8.49 9.90
C ASN A 144 15.96 -8.10 8.45
N LEU A 145 15.01 -7.20 8.21
CA LEU A 145 14.61 -6.81 6.85
C LEU A 145 14.78 -5.31 6.65
N LYS A 146 15.68 -4.92 5.75
CA LYS A 146 15.70 -3.57 5.21
C LYS A 146 14.63 -3.47 4.14
N GLN A 147 13.69 -2.54 4.33
CA GLN A 147 12.60 -2.23 3.41
C GLN A 147 12.89 -0.89 2.75
N THR A 148 12.92 -0.86 1.43
CA THR A 148 13.08 0.34 0.63
C THR A 148 11.90 0.46 -0.32
N ILE A 149 11.19 1.58 -0.25
CA ILE A 149 10.07 1.93 -1.11
C ILE A 149 10.46 3.19 -1.87
N ARG A 150 10.51 3.11 -3.19
CA ARG A 150 10.84 4.25 -4.05
C ARG A 150 9.62 4.65 -4.86
N TYR A 151 9.19 5.89 -4.68
CA TYR A 151 8.15 6.54 -5.44
C TYR A 151 8.76 7.45 -6.49
N SER A 152 8.38 7.29 -7.74
CA SER A 152 8.91 8.05 -8.86
C SER A 152 7.78 8.58 -9.75
N LEU A 153 7.93 9.81 -10.25
CA LEU A 153 6.95 10.41 -11.16
C LEU A 153 7.66 10.88 -12.44
N THR A 154 7.30 10.25 -13.56
CA THR A 154 7.91 10.56 -14.87
C THR A 154 7.17 11.69 -15.60
N ASP A 155 7.86 12.31 -16.57
CA ASP A 155 7.24 13.28 -17.49
C ASP A 155 6.26 12.64 -18.49
N LYS A 156 6.05 11.32 -18.43
CA LYS A 156 5.02 10.60 -19.19
C LYS A 156 3.72 10.37 -18.40
N ASN A 157 3.59 10.96 -17.20
CA ASN A 157 2.50 10.71 -16.25
C ASN A 157 2.47 9.26 -15.73
N GLU A 158 3.64 8.66 -15.52
CA GLU A 158 3.77 7.36 -14.89
C GLU A 158 4.16 7.57 -13.42
N PHE A 159 3.31 7.14 -12.50
CA PHE A 159 3.63 7.03 -11.09
C PHE A 159 4.10 5.60 -10.80
N ILE A 160 5.37 5.45 -10.43
CA ILE A 160 6.04 4.17 -10.27
C ILE A 160 6.32 3.95 -8.78
N ILE A 161 6.04 2.76 -8.28
CA ILE A 161 6.35 2.33 -6.92
C ILE A 161 7.25 1.09 -7.00
N ASP A 162 8.52 1.25 -6.63
CA ASP A 162 9.48 0.17 -6.58
C ASP A 162 9.69 -0.29 -5.13
N TYR A 163 9.80 -1.60 -4.93
CA TYR A 163 10.10 -2.22 -3.65
C TYR A 163 11.41 -2.99 -3.72
N GLU A 164 12.34 -2.66 -2.83
CA GLU A 164 13.56 -3.44 -2.60
C GLU A 164 13.60 -3.93 -1.17
N MET A 165 13.77 -5.24 -1.00
CA MET A 165 13.76 -5.90 0.30
C MET A 165 15.03 -6.74 0.48
N LEU A 166 15.83 -6.40 1.48
CA LEU A 166 17.07 -7.12 1.81
C LEU A 166 16.96 -7.71 3.21
N SER A 167 17.11 -9.03 3.31
CA SER A 167 17.05 -9.76 4.59
C SER A 167 18.33 -10.53 4.83
N ASP A 168 18.71 -10.68 6.11
CA ASP A 168 19.82 -11.51 6.56
C ASP A 168 19.45 -12.98 6.78
N MET A 169 18.14 -13.31 6.67
CA MET A 169 17.62 -14.68 6.77
C MET A 169 16.50 -14.90 5.76
N THR A 170 16.20 -16.15 5.44
CA THR A 170 14.98 -16.50 4.69
C THR A 170 13.75 -16.02 5.44
N THR A 171 12.88 -15.27 4.78
CA THR A 171 11.68 -14.67 5.37
C THR A 171 10.58 -14.49 4.32
N VAL A 172 9.36 -14.15 4.77
CA VAL A 172 8.23 -13.83 3.87
C VAL A 172 8.28 -12.36 3.49
N VAL A 173 8.15 -12.09 2.20
CA VAL A 173 8.08 -10.74 1.63
C VAL A 173 7.02 -10.70 0.53
N ASN A 174 5.96 -9.93 0.73
CA ASN A 174 4.89 -9.72 -0.24
C ASN A 174 4.24 -8.34 0.00
N PRO A 175 4.96 -7.23 -0.30
CA PRO A 175 4.46 -5.89 -0.04
C PRO A 175 3.44 -5.44 -1.07
N THR A 176 2.66 -4.41 -0.69
CA THR A 176 1.79 -3.67 -1.61
C THR A 176 1.64 -2.21 -1.18
N ASN A 177 1.11 -1.39 -2.08
CA ASN A 177 0.50 -0.11 -1.74
C ASN A 177 -1.02 -0.28 -1.67
N HIS A 178 -1.63 0.29 -0.63
CA HIS A 178 -3.05 0.11 -0.32
C HIS A 178 -3.89 1.33 -0.72
N SER A 179 -3.57 2.00 -1.80
CA SER A 179 -4.37 3.11 -2.33
C SER A 179 -5.73 2.64 -2.82
N TYR A 180 -6.76 3.42 -2.51
CA TYR A 180 -8.11 3.27 -3.04
C TYR A 180 -8.35 4.37 -4.06
N PHE A 181 -8.75 4.00 -5.28
CA PHE A 181 -8.93 4.93 -6.38
C PHE A 181 -10.40 5.29 -6.60
N ASN A 182 -10.67 6.58 -6.79
CA ASN A 182 -11.91 7.09 -7.34
C ASN A 182 -11.59 8.04 -8.51
N LEU A 183 -11.76 7.57 -9.74
CA LEU A 183 -11.38 8.32 -10.94
C LEU A 183 -12.25 9.57 -11.20
N ASP A 184 -13.40 9.67 -10.54
CA ASP A 184 -14.24 10.88 -10.56
C ASP A 184 -13.76 11.95 -9.56
N GLY A 185 -12.77 11.63 -8.73
CA GLY A 185 -12.21 12.45 -7.65
C GLY A 185 -12.56 11.90 -6.27
N HIS A 186 -11.64 12.01 -5.31
CA HIS A 186 -11.72 11.32 -4.02
C HIS A 186 -13.01 11.67 -3.22
N ASN A 187 -13.53 12.87 -3.38
CA ASN A 187 -14.74 13.35 -2.69
C ASN A 187 -16.00 13.42 -3.58
N SER A 188 -15.99 12.76 -4.75
CA SER A 188 -17.08 12.81 -5.72
C SER A 188 -18.24 11.84 -5.45
N GLY A 189 -18.15 11.03 -4.38
CA GLY A 189 -19.14 10.02 -4.01
C GLY A 189 -18.67 8.61 -4.35
N THR A 190 -19.57 7.77 -4.88
CA THR A 190 -19.32 6.33 -5.04
C THR A 190 -18.62 5.99 -6.35
N ILE A 191 -17.90 4.86 -6.38
CA ILE A 191 -17.23 4.30 -7.57
C ILE A 191 -18.13 3.37 -8.39
N LEU A 192 -19.43 3.27 -8.10
CA LEU A 192 -20.35 2.30 -8.70
C LEU A 192 -20.54 2.46 -10.22
N LYS A 193 -20.07 3.55 -10.81
CA LYS A 193 -20.10 3.81 -12.26
C LYS A 193 -18.77 3.53 -12.95
N HIS A 194 -17.74 3.10 -12.20
CA HIS A 194 -16.46 2.75 -12.78
C HIS A 194 -16.56 1.43 -13.55
N TYR A 195 -15.78 1.31 -14.60
CA TYR A 195 -15.61 0.08 -15.37
C TYR A 195 -14.22 -0.46 -15.12
N MET A 196 -14.12 -1.77 -14.87
CA MET A 196 -12.87 -2.49 -14.74
C MET A 196 -12.83 -3.60 -15.78
N GLU A 197 -11.76 -3.66 -16.55
CA GLU A 197 -11.46 -4.75 -17.47
C GLU A 197 -10.23 -5.49 -16.99
N ILE A 198 -10.38 -6.81 -16.79
CA ILE A 198 -9.30 -7.69 -16.32
C ILE A 198 -9.04 -8.73 -17.38
N TYR A 199 -7.82 -8.73 -17.94
CA TYR A 199 -7.41 -9.69 -18.98
C TYR A 199 -7.03 -11.04 -18.37
N SER A 200 -8.01 -11.74 -17.81
CA SER A 200 -7.86 -13.08 -17.25
C SER A 200 -9.09 -13.91 -17.54
N GLY A 201 -8.89 -15.17 -17.92
CA GLY A 201 -9.96 -16.15 -18.07
C GLY A 201 -10.25 -16.91 -16.76
N GLN A 202 -9.46 -16.71 -15.73
CA GLN A 202 -9.52 -17.47 -14.49
C GLN A 202 -9.32 -16.59 -13.27
N ILE A 203 -9.90 -17.02 -12.14
CA ILE A 203 -9.69 -16.42 -10.82
C ILE A 203 -9.33 -17.48 -9.79
N LEU A 204 -8.65 -17.06 -8.74
CA LEU A 204 -8.41 -17.90 -7.58
C LEU A 204 -9.64 -17.88 -6.65
N GLU A 205 -10.17 -19.06 -6.32
CA GLU A 205 -11.29 -19.15 -5.38
C GLU A 205 -10.82 -18.79 -3.96
N ILE A 206 -11.66 -18.03 -3.25
CA ILE A 206 -11.46 -17.71 -1.83
C ILE A 206 -12.55 -18.34 -0.98
N GLY A 207 -12.19 -18.82 0.22
CA GLY A 207 -13.12 -19.32 1.23
C GLY A 207 -13.89 -18.20 1.94
N ASN A 208 -14.80 -18.56 2.83
CA ASN A 208 -15.56 -17.60 3.65
C ASN A 208 -14.69 -16.77 4.60
N ASP A 209 -13.50 -17.25 4.90
CA ASP A 209 -12.47 -16.58 5.69
C ASP A 209 -11.51 -15.73 4.85
N MET A 210 -11.84 -15.55 3.56
CA MET A 210 -11.04 -14.81 2.58
C MET A 210 -9.64 -15.40 2.32
N ILE A 211 -9.44 -16.66 2.68
CA ILE A 211 -8.22 -17.42 2.34
C ILE A 211 -8.38 -18.11 0.99
N PRO A 212 -7.37 -18.05 0.10
CA PRO A 212 -7.38 -18.83 -1.13
C PRO A 212 -7.51 -20.33 -0.86
N THR A 213 -8.46 -20.99 -1.52
CA THR A 213 -8.66 -22.46 -1.41
C THR A 213 -7.63 -23.25 -2.21
N GLY A 214 -6.90 -22.62 -3.10
CA GLY A 214 -6.02 -23.25 -4.08
C GLY A 214 -6.73 -23.67 -5.37
N ARG A 215 -8.08 -23.64 -5.42
CA ARG A 215 -8.84 -23.90 -6.63
C ARG A 215 -8.82 -22.71 -7.58
N ILE A 216 -8.54 -22.97 -8.84
CA ILE A 216 -8.67 -21.99 -9.93
C ILE A 216 -10.02 -22.22 -10.60
N ILE A 217 -10.81 -21.16 -10.73
CA ILE A 217 -12.15 -21.18 -11.31
C ILE A 217 -12.11 -20.44 -12.65
N ASP A 218 -12.70 -21.03 -13.68
CA ASP A 218 -12.94 -20.33 -14.94
C ASP A 218 -14.02 -19.27 -14.76
N ILE A 219 -13.81 -18.06 -15.27
CA ILE A 219 -14.77 -16.93 -15.10
C ILE A 219 -16.12 -17.21 -15.75
N SER A 220 -16.22 -18.15 -16.71
CA SER A 220 -17.48 -18.60 -17.28
C SER A 220 -18.38 -19.33 -16.27
N GLU A 221 -17.79 -19.90 -15.20
CA GLU A 221 -18.52 -20.59 -14.13
C GLU A 221 -19.14 -19.63 -13.11
N ILE A 222 -18.64 -18.37 -13.04
CA ILE A 222 -19.02 -17.41 -11.97
C ILE A 222 -20.27 -16.61 -12.34
N GLY A 223 -20.72 -16.68 -13.60
CA GLY A 223 -21.71 -15.75 -14.12
C GLY A 223 -21.16 -14.31 -14.15
N ARG A 224 -21.95 -13.35 -14.54
CA ARG A 224 -21.57 -11.94 -14.47
C ARG A 224 -21.39 -11.54 -13.01
N ALA A 225 -20.18 -11.61 -12.50
CA ALA A 225 -19.83 -10.99 -11.22
C ALA A 225 -20.15 -9.51 -11.33
N SER A 226 -21.26 -9.08 -10.76
CA SER A 226 -21.46 -7.66 -10.51
C SER A 226 -20.39 -7.26 -9.51
N CYS A 227 -19.67 -6.16 -9.72
CA CYS A 227 -18.75 -5.54 -8.77
C CYS A 227 -19.50 -5.06 -7.50
N ARG A 228 -20.29 -5.93 -6.89
CA ARG A 228 -21.04 -5.72 -5.66
C ARG A 228 -20.41 -6.42 -4.48
N GLU A 229 -19.17 -6.83 -4.57
CA GLU A 229 -18.51 -7.43 -3.44
C GLU A 229 -17.74 -6.38 -2.65
N ARG A 230 -18.36 -6.16 -1.56
CA ARG A 230 -17.92 -5.82 -0.21
C ARG A 230 -16.42 -5.49 -0.10
N VAL A 231 -16.17 -4.25 0.00
CA VAL A 231 -15.04 -3.69 0.74
C VAL A 231 -15.38 -3.72 2.23
#